data_e9889563b53761271efdff160ec969ef
#
_entry.id   e9889563b53761271efdff160ec969ef
#
_cell.length_a   1.000
_cell.length_b   1.000
_cell.length_c   1.000
_cell.angle_alpha   90.00
_cell.angle_beta   90.00
_cell.angle_gamma   90.00
#
_symmetry.space_group_name_H-M   'P 1'
#
loop_
_entity.id
_entity.type
_entity.pdbx_description
1 polymer ?
#
loop_
_entity_poly.entity_id
_entity_poly.type
_entity_poly.pdbx_seq_one_letter_code
_entity_poly.pdbx_strand_id
1 'polypeptide(L)'
;MLTFQQVFQNPEAYKSKIAIWGGEIIETINQKDGTTLIVVLQRPLDWMEEPKFNRSEGRFVILVEGYIDPYVFRRGRRITVAGEILGRKVMRLGELEYPSPLLRSKQIYLWGDYYYYPYPYPYYPWWYYG
;
A
#
# COMPACT_ATOMS: atom_id res chain seq x y z
N MET A 1 3.11 -0.50 -18.13
CA MET A 1 2.89 -0.70 -16.70
C MET A 1 1.68 0.10 -16.25
N LEU A 2 0.87 -0.47 -15.36
CA LEU A 2 -0.36 0.14 -14.89
C LEU A 2 -0.06 1.28 -13.92
N THR A 3 -0.53 2.48 -14.23
CA THR A 3 -0.27 3.64 -13.38
C THR A 3 -1.39 3.86 -12.38
N PHE A 4 -1.06 4.56 -11.30
CA PHE A 4 -2.05 4.92 -10.30
C PHE A 4 -3.20 5.73 -10.92
N GLN A 5 -2.89 6.72 -11.76
CA GLN A 5 -3.91 7.57 -12.37
C GLN A 5 -4.87 6.79 -13.26
N GLN A 6 -4.36 5.85 -14.04
CA GLN A 6 -5.23 5.03 -14.88
C GLN A 6 -6.27 4.30 -14.06
N VAL A 7 -5.83 3.67 -12.97
CA VAL A 7 -6.73 2.89 -12.12
C VAL A 7 -7.63 3.81 -11.31
N PHE A 8 -7.09 4.93 -10.80
CA PHE A 8 -7.87 5.85 -9.99
C PHE A 8 -9.08 6.38 -10.76
N GLN A 9 -8.90 6.67 -12.04
CA GLN A 9 -9.98 7.21 -12.86
C GLN A 9 -11.03 6.17 -13.20
N ASN A 10 -10.66 4.91 -13.30
CA ASN A 10 -11.62 3.86 -13.64
C ASN A 10 -11.18 2.51 -13.07
N PRO A 11 -11.34 2.31 -11.75
CA PRO A 11 -10.87 1.09 -11.10
C PRO A 11 -11.49 -0.19 -11.67
N GLU A 12 -12.77 -0.10 -12.08
CA GLU A 12 -13.49 -1.28 -12.56
C GLU A 12 -12.90 -1.83 -13.86
N ALA A 13 -12.35 -0.95 -14.69
CA ALA A 13 -11.77 -1.37 -15.98
C ALA A 13 -10.50 -2.21 -15.79
N TYR A 14 -9.88 -2.13 -14.63
CA TYR A 14 -8.59 -2.78 -14.39
C TYR A 14 -8.66 -3.92 -13.37
N LYS A 15 -9.86 -4.35 -13.02
CA LYS A 15 -10.02 -5.48 -12.10
C LYS A 15 -9.24 -6.69 -12.61
N SER A 16 -8.62 -7.40 -11.67
CA SER A 16 -7.79 -8.59 -11.90
C SER A 16 -6.43 -8.30 -12.52
N LYS A 17 -6.13 -7.05 -12.85
CA LYS A 17 -4.80 -6.67 -13.33
C LYS A 17 -3.87 -6.47 -12.14
N ILE A 18 -2.58 -6.65 -12.39
CA ILE A 18 -1.55 -6.49 -11.37
C ILE A 18 -0.93 -5.10 -11.48
N ALA A 19 -0.82 -4.43 -10.34
CA ALA A 19 -0.11 -3.15 -10.26
C ALA A 19 1.03 -3.28 -9.25
N ILE A 20 2.10 -2.54 -9.50
CA ILE A 20 3.21 -2.42 -8.56
C ILE A 20 3.27 -0.96 -8.16
N TRP A 21 2.83 -0.68 -6.94
CA TRP A 21 2.75 0.68 -6.40
C TRP A 21 3.36 0.72 -5.02
N GLY A 22 3.65 1.92 -4.56
CA GLY A 22 4.15 2.08 -3.21
C GLY A 22 3.85 3.44 -2.64
N GLY A 23 4.28 3.62 -1.41
CA GLY A 23 4.08 4.87 -0.71
C GLY A 23 4.34 4.76 0.76
N GLU A 24 3.77 5.70 1.50
CA GLU A 24 3.86 5.75 2.95
C GLU A 24 2.59 5.22 3.57
N ILE A 25 2.74 4.39 4.58
CA ILE A 25 1.60 3.89 5.35
C ILE A 25 0.97 5.06 6.11
N ILE A 26 -0.34 5.21 5.97
CA ILE A 26 -1.11 6.16 6.76
C ILE A 26 -1.73 5.44 7.96
N GLU A 27 -2.27 4.26 7.73
CA GLU A 27 -2.95 3.52 8.78
C GLU A 27 -2.99 2.03 8.43
N THR A 28 -2.88 1.19 9.45
CA THR A 28 -3.00 -0.26 9.32
C THR A 28 -4.13 -0.71 10.21
N ILE A 29 -5.13 -1.35 9.64
CA ILE A 29 -6.37 -1.69 10.32
C ILE A 29 -6.59 -3.20 10.25
N ASN A 30 -6.43 -3.89 11.37
CA ASN A 30 -6.79 -5.31 11.47
C ASN A 30 -8.32 -5.41 11.62
N GLN A 31 -8.93 -6.17 10.75
CA GLN A 31 -10.39 -6.28 10.71
C GLN A 31 -10.87 -7.57 11.38
N LYS A 32 -12.14 -7.57 11.78
CA LYS A 32 -12.72 -8.70 12.49
C LYS A 32 -12.78 -9.98 11.67
N ASP A 33 -12.79 -9.84 10.35
CA ASP A 33 -12.87 -11.00 9.46
C ASP A 33 -11.53 -11.69 9.23
N GLY A 34 -10.47 -11.24 9.91
CA GLY A 34 -9.14 -11.85 9.78
C GLY A 34 -8.27 -11.20 8.72
N THR A 35 -8.76 -10.17 8.05
CA THR A 35 -7.96 -9.44 7.06
C THR A 35 -7.40 -8.15 7.65
N THR A 36 -6.49 -7.53 6.92
CA THR A 36 -5.93 -6.23 7.29
C THR A 36 -6.05 -5.28 6.11
N LEU A 37 -6.41 -4.04 6.39
CA LEU A 37 -6.34 -2.97 5.40
C LEU A 37 -5.16 -2.08 5.73
N ILE A 38 -4.36 -1.78 4.72
CA ILE A 38 -3.29 -0.79 4.83
C ILE A 38 -3.66 0.38 3.94
N VAL A 39 -3.84 1.54 4.53
CA VAL A 39 -4.11 2.78 3.80
C VAL A 39 -2.77 3.41 3.48
N VAL A 40 -2.52 3.69 2.22
CA VAL A 40 -1.22 4.14 1.73
C VAL A 40 -1.37 5.47 1.01
N LEU A 41 -0.51 6.42 1.36
CA LEU A 41 -0.33 7.64 0.58
C LEU A 41 0.62 7.30 -0.55
N GLN A 42 0.10 7.33 -1.77
CA GLN A 42 0.87 6.93 -2.94
C GLN A 42 2.10 7.81 -3.15
N ARG A 43 3.20 7.18 -3.51
CA ARG A 43 4.45 7.86 -3.91
C ARG A 43 4.96 7.27 -5.21
N PRO A 44 5.57 8.07 -6.09
CA PRO A 44 6.22 7.49 -7.26
C PRO A 44 7.37 6.59 -6.83
N LEU A 45 7.63 5.56 -7.60
CA LEU A 45 8.71 4.62 -7.34
C LEU A 45 9.95 5.01 -8.15
N ASP A 46 11.12 4.76 -7.58
CA ASP A 46 12.36 4.91 -8.32
C ASP A 46 12.67 3.62 -9.10
N TRP A 47 13.86 3.54 -9.69
CA TRP A 47 14.24 2.38 -10.51
C TRP A 47 14.35 1.08 -9.73
N MET A 48 14.49 1.16 -8.40
CA MET A 48 14.50 0.00 -7.51
C MET A 48 13.13 -0.29 -6.92
N GLU A 49 12.11 0.43 -7.37
CA GLU A 49 10.74 0.34 -6.86
C GLU A 49 10.63 0.84 -5.41
N GLU A 50 11.56 1.67 -4.98
CA GLU A 50 11.49 2.29 -3.67
C GLU A 50 10.70 3.60 -3.76
N PRO A 51 9.74 3.83 -2.83
CA PRO A 51 8.95 5.06 -2.86
C PRO A 51 9.79 6.30 -2.61
N LYS A 52 9.58 7.32 -3.45
CA LYS A 52 10.20 8.63 -3.30
C LYS A 52 9.37 9.50 -2.38
N PHE A 53 9.96 10.63 -1.95
CA PHE A 53 9.28 11.52 -1.01
C PHE A 53 8.63 12.73 -1.65
N ASN A 54 8.77 12.91 -2.95
CA ASN A 54 8.53 14.22 -3.55
C ASN A 54 7.07 14.57 -3.82
N ARG A 55 6.19 13.60 -4.03
CA ARG A 55 4.80 13.92 -4.33
C ARG A 55 3.90 12.71 -4.15
N SER A 56 2.58 12.97 -4.16
CA SER A 56 1.58 11.92 -4.13
C SER A 56 0.45 12.28 -5.10
N GLU A 57 -0.12 11.27 -5.73
CA GLU A 57 -1.29 11.43 -6.58
C GLU A 57 -2.59 11.02 -5.86
N GLY A 58 -2.48 10.60 -4.62
CA GLY A 58 -3.65 10.21 -3.84
C GLY A 58 -3.35 9.04 -2.93
N ARG A 59 -4.41 8.35 -2.55
CA ARG A 59 -4.33 7.22 -1.62
C ARG A 59 -4.84 5.96 -2.27
N PHE A 60 -4.32 4.82 -1.83
CA PHE A 60 -4.88 3.53 -2.20
C PHE A 60 -4.89 2.64 -0.97
N VAL A 61 -5.61 1.54 -1.05
CA VAL A 61 -5.80 0.62 0.08
C VAL A 61 -5.33 -0.75 -0.35
N ILE A 62 -4.59 -1.41 0.54
CA ILE A 62 -4.12 -2.77 0.32
C ILE A 62 -4.90 -3.68 1.25
N LEU A 63 -5.52 -4.72 0.69
CA LEU A 63 -6.14 -5.79 1.46
C LEU A 63 -5.12 -6.91 1.61
N VAL A 64 -4.80 -7.21 2.86
CA VAL A 64 -3.89 -8.30 3.20
C VAL A 64 -4.71 -9.40 3.87
N GLU A 65 -4.55 -10.64 3.42
CA GLU A 65 -5.20 -11.76 4.06
C GLU A 65 -4.39 -12.18 5.29
N GLY A 66 -5.01 -12.03 6.47
CA GLY A 66 -4.35 -12.25 7.74
C GLY A 66 -4.07 -10.94 8.45
N TYR A 67 -3.68 -11.09 9.72
CA TYR A 67 -3.33 -9.94 10.54
C TYR A 67 -1.85 -9.63 10.40
N ILE A 68 -1.53 -8.37 10.42
CA ILE A 68 -0.14 -7.92 10.46
C ILE A 68 0.03 -6.98 11.66
N ASP A 69 1.26 -6.86 12.11
CA ASP A 69 1.57 -6.06 13.30
C ASP A 69 1.56 -4.57 12.96
N PRO A 70 0.61 -3.79 13.51
CA PRO A 70 0.55 -2.35 13.20
C PRO A 70 1.75 -1.58 13.74
N TYR A 71 2.46 -2.13 14.71
CA TYR A 71 3.68 -1.50 15.22
C TYR A 71 4.80 -1.58 14.19
N VAL A 72 4.86 -2.68 13.46
CA VAL A 72 5.86 -2.87 12.39
C VAL A 72 5.44 -2.09 11.14
N PHE A 73 4.17 -2.22 10.76
CA PHE A 73 3.61 -1.53 9.60
C PHE A 73 2.97 -0.22 10.06
N ARG A 74 3.75 0.60 10.72
CA ARG A 74 3.24 1.82 11.33
C ARG A 74 3.24 2.98 10.35
N ARG A 75 2.50 4.01 10.73
CA ARG A 75 2.43 5.25 9.95
C ARG A 75 3.82 5.78 9.64
N GLY A 76 4.01 6.19 8.41
CA GLY A 76 5.26 6.75 7.94
C GLY A 76 6.24 5.75 7.34
N ARG A 77 6.04 4.44 7.59
CA ARG A 77 6.88 3.43 6.96
C ARG A 77 6.55 3.37 5.47
N ARG A 78 7.58 3.12 4.68
CA ARG A 78 7.42 3.03 3.23
C ARG A 78 7.28 1.59 2.82
N ILE A 79 6.37 1.33 1.90
CA ILE A 79 6.14 -0.02 1.38
C ILE A 79 6.00 0.03 -0.13
N THR A 80 6.28 -1.11 -0.76
CA THR A 80 5.97 -1.37 -2.15
C THR A 80 5.16 -2.65 -2.21
N VAL A 81 4.09 -2.63 -2.99
CA VAL A 81 3.18 -3.77 -3.11
C VAL A 81 3.02 -4.16 -4.56
N ALA A 82 3.03 -5.47 -4.81
CA ALA A 82 2.50 -6.04 -6.04
C ALA A 82 1.12 -6.57 -5.68
N GLY A 83 0.10 -6.02 -6.30
CA GLY A 83 -1.27 -6.33 -5.92
C GLY A 83 -2.21 -6.46 -7.10
N GLU A 84 -3.26 -7.22 -6.87
CA GLU A 84 -4.32 -7.40 -7.84
C GLU A 84 -5.39 -6.34 -7.61
N ILE A 85 -5.76 -5.62 -8.66
CA ILE A 85 -6.80 -4.60 -8.56
C ILE A 85 -8.15 -5.28 -8.29
N LEU A 86 -8.81 -4.87 -7.21
CA LEU A 86 -10.12 -5.39 -6.81
C LEU A 86 -11.25 -4.40 -7.13
N GLY A 87 -10.91 -3.17 -7.48
CA GLY A 87 -11.88 -2.10 -7.68
C GLY A 87 -11.54 -0.93 -6.80
N ARG A 88 -12.53 -0.45 -6.04
CA ARG A 88 -12.32 0.67 -5.14
C ARG A 88 -12.84 0.37 -3.74
N LYS A 89 -12.31 1.10 -2.77
CA LYS A 89 -12.79 1.12 -1.40
C LYS A 89 -13.09 2.57 -1.05
N VAL A 90 -14.30 2.82 -0.53
CA VAL A 90 -14.63 4.16 -0.02
C VAL A 90 -14.09 4.28 1.39
N MET A 91 -13.21 5.24 1.60
CA MET A 91 -12.61 5.52 2.89
C MET A 91 -13.15 6.83 3.42
N ARG A 92 -13.10 7.00 4.74
CA ARG A 92 -13.57 8.22 5.39
C ARG A 92 -12.39 8.99 5.97
N LEU A 93 -12.43 10.29 5.79
CA LEU A 93 -11.50 11.20 6.42
C LEU A 93 -12.33 12.29 7.09
N GLY A 94 -12.57 12.16 8.39
CA GLY A 94 -13.53 13.00 9.06
C GLY A 94 -14.92 12.78 8.50
N GLU A 95 -15.55 13.84 8.01
CA GLU A 95 -16.87 13.75 7.39
C GLU A 95 -16.83 13.49 5.88
N LEU A 96 -15.63 13.52 5.29
CA LEU A 96 -15.47 13.33 3.87
C LEU A 96 -15.30 11.85 3.55
N GLU A 97 -15.93 11.44 2.46
CA GLU A 97 -15.73 10.11 1.90
C GLU A 97 -14.96 10.25 0.59
N TYR A 98 -14.02 9.35 0.36
CA TYR A 98 -13.28 9.37 -0.89
C TYR A 98 -13.04 7.95 -1.36
N PRO A 99 -13.21 7.72 -2.67
CA PRO A 99 -12.92 6.41 -3.23
C PRO A 99 -11.42 6.26 -3.43
N SER A 100 -10.92 5.07 -3.14
CA SER A 100 -9.50 4.76 -3.33
C SER A 100 -9.38 3.44 -4.05
N PRO A 101 -8.42 3.29 -4.96
CA PRO A 101 -8.14 1.98 -5.53
C PRO A 101 -7.87 0.97 -4.42
N LEU A 102 -8.41 -0.22 -4.59
CA LEU A 102 -8.24 -1.33 -3.64
C LEU A 102 -7.48 -2.44 -4.34
N LEU A 103 -6.39 -2.88 -3.71
CA LEU A 103 -5.54 -3.95 -4.21
C LEU A 103 -5.50 -5.09 -3.21
N ARG A 104 -5.61 -6.33 -3.70
CA ARG A 104 -5.27 -7.49 -2.86
C ARG A 104 -3.78 -7.73 -2.97
N SER A 105 -3.09 -7.79 -1.84
CA SER A 105 -1.64 -7.96 -1.87
C SER A 105 -1.27 -9.36 -2.37
N LYS A 106 -0.31 -9.40 -3.26
CA LYS A 106 0.37 -10.63 -3.66
C LYS A 106 1.72 -10.70 -2.98
N GLN A 107 2.41 -9.56 -2.93
CA GLN A 107 3.69 -9.43 -2.26
C GLN A 107 3.81 -8.02 -1.72
N ILE A 108 4.38 -7.90 -0.54
CA ILE A 108 4.64 -6.60 0.10
C ILE A 108 6.10 -6.56 0.50
N TYR A 109 6.75 -5.44 0.20
CA TYR A 109 8.10 -5.16 0.63
C TYR A 109 8.07 -3.95 1.56
N LEU A 110 8.54 -4.14 2.78
CA LEU A 110 8.63 -3.08 3.78
C LEU A 110 10.05 -2.54 3.80
N TRP A 111 10.19 -1.26 3.48
CA TRP A 111 11.50 -0.61 3.42
C TRP A 111 12.00 -0.30 4.81
N GLY A 112 13.32 -0.26 4.97
CA GLY A 112 13.95 -0.01 6.24
C GLY A 112 13.64 1.38 6.79
N ASP A 113 13.72 1.52 8.11
CA ASP A 113 13.50 2.76 8.82
C ASP A 113 14.88 3.36 9.11
N TYR A 114 15.27 4.33 8.31
CA TYR A 114 16.62 4.90 8.38
C TYR A 114 16.90 5.67 9.68
N TYR A 115 15.85 6.07 10.38
CA TYR A 115 16.04 6.83 11.61
C TYR A 115 16.51 5.98 12.76
N TYR A 116 16.10 4.71 12.78
CA TYR A 116 16.38 3.81 13.90
C TYR A 116 17.39 2.74 13.55
N TYR A 117 17.56 2.46 12.26
CA TYR A 117 18.39 1.35 11.81
C TYR A 117 19.34 1.86 10.74
N PRO A 118 20.65 1.98 11.09
CA PRO A 118 21.64 2.43 10.10
C PRO A 118 21.88 1.43 8.98
N TYR A 119 21.33 0.23 9.10
CA TYR A 119 21.38 -0.80 8.07
C TYR A 119 20.07 -0.82 7.32
N PRO A 120 20.03 -1.35 6.09
CA PRO A 120 18.76 -1.63 5.42
C PRO A 120 18.07 -2.80 6.10
N TYR A 121 17.80 -2.66 7.38
CA TYR A 121 17.39 -3.74 8.23
C TYR A 121 16.66 -3.14 9.42
N PRO A 122 15.68 -3.84 9.95
CA PRO A 122 15.05 -5.01 9.35
C PRO A 122 14.01 -4.58 8.33
N TYR A 123 13.84 -5.37 7.32
CA TYR A 123 12.70 -5.24 6.45
C TYR A 123 12.15 -6.63 6.20
N TYR A 124 10.89 -6.67 5.81
CA TYR A 124 10.20 -7.93 5.64
C TYR A 124 10.20 -8.27 4.16
N PRO A 125 10.79 -9.40 3.78
CA PRO A 125 10.84 -9.78 2.37
C PRO A 125 9.43 -10.05 1.84
N TRP A 126 9.30 -9.96 0.55
CA TRP A 126 8.03 -10.13 -0.13
C TRP A 126 7.34 -11.43 0.26
N TRP A 127 8.11 -12.50 0.41
CA TRP A 127 7.55 -13.81 0.75
C TRP A 127 7.02 -13.89 2.18
N TYR A 128 7.39 -12.95 3.03
CA TYR A 128 7.00 -12.99 4.44
C TYR A 128 5.50 -12.74 4.60
N TYR A 129 4.95 -11.80 3.84
CA TYR A 129 3.54 -11.44 3.91
C TYR A 129 2.80 -11.74 2.61
N GLY A 130 3.52 -12.22 1.63
CA GLY A 130 2.96 -12.54 0.33
C GLY A 130 2.16 -13.81 0.36
#